data_8cac7e58d4da45bbfc7c8de045a8d608
#
_entry.id   8cac7e58d4da45bbfc7c8de045a8d608
#
_cell.length_a   1.000
_cell.length_b   1.000
_cell.length_c   1.000
_cell.angle_alpha   90.00
_cell.angle_beta   90.00
_cell.angle_gamma   90.00
#
_symmetry.space_group_name_H-M   'P 1'
#
loop_
_entity.id
_entity.type
_entity.pdbx_description
1 polymer ?
#
loop_
_entity_poly.entity_id
_entity_poly.type
_entity_poly.pdbx_seq_one_letter_code
_entity_poly.pdbx_strand_id
1 'polypeptide(L)'
;MSKQSFRQAAACNASKTTIEAFAADFARKVGYRPGAELEPVVAQLGGRIIYQTLADLSRSPEASIRVFGDRKFEIYLPDYTSGERDRFSVAHEIGHYILHYPLANEPMIAARFGSTRVEWEANWFAAGFLMPEAEFRKQFARHPKNIAGVARHFRVSAAAATARAKALDLL
;
A
#
# COMPACT_ATOMS: atom_id res chain seq x y z
N MET A 1 -9.77 -23.91 -21.87
CA MET A 1 -9.08 -23.26 -20.72
C MET A 1 -10.15 -22.53 -19.90
N SER A 2 -10.40 -22.96 -18.67
CA SER A 2 -11.35 -22.29 -17.79
C SER A 2 -10.78 -20.92 -17.44
N LYS A 3 -11.51 -19.81 -17.70
CA LYS A 3 -11.15 -18.47 -17.23
C LYS A 3 -11.14 -18.51 -15.70
N GLN A 4 -10.00 -18.23 -15.08
CA GLN A 4 -9.91 -18.09 -13.64
C GLN A 4 -10.88 -16.99 -13.21
N SER A 5 -11.83 -17.30 -12.35
CA SER A 5 -12.74 -16.31 -11.79
C SER A 5 -12.06 -15.67 -10.58
N PHE A 6 -12.22 -14.36 -10.43
CA PHE A 6 -11.69 -13.59 -9.31
C PHE A 6 -12.84 -13.01 -8.50
N ARG A 7 -12.70 -13.06 -7.19
CA ARG A 7 -13.61 -12.40 -6.27
C ARG A 7 -13.16 -10.96 -6.03
N GLN A 8 -14.11 -10.05 -5.83
CA GLN A 8 -13.78 -8.69 -5.40
C GLN A 8 -13.33 -8.71 -3.94
N ALA A 9 -12.33 -7.87 -3.63
CA ALA A 9 -11.87 -7.69 -2.25
C ALA A 9 -13.02 -7.21 -1.35
N ALA A 10 -13.08 -7.76 -0.14
CA ALA A 10 -14.07 -7.39 0.88
C ALA A 10 -13.38 -6.79 2.11
N ALA A 11 -14.03 -5.79 2.73
CA ALA A 11 -13.50 -5.09 3.89
C ALA A 11 -13.30 -6.03 5.10
N CYS A 12 -12.20 -5.85 5.83
CA CYS A 12 -11.96 -6.54 7.09
C CYS A 12 -12.67 -5.89 8.29
N ASN A 13 -13.13 -4.64 8.11
CA ASN A 13 -13.85 -3.85 9.11
C ASN A 13 -13.09 -3.57 10.42
N ALA A 14 -11.77 -3.74 10.42
CA ALA A 14 -10.94 -3.33 11.55
C ALA A 14 -10.83 -1.79 11.62
N SER A 15 -10.59 -1.24 12.81
CA SER A 15 -10.42 0.20 12.98
C SER A 15 -9.15 0.71 12.30
N LYS A 16 -9.13 2.00 11.96
CA LYS A 16 -7.94 2.67 11.39
C LYS A 16 -6.71 2.43 12.28
N THR A 17 -6.83 2.68 13.57
CA THR A 17 -5.75 2.51 14.55
C THR A 17 -5.23 1.07 14.56
N THR A 18 -6.13 0.09 14.53
CA THR A 18 -5.77 -1.34 14.49
C THR A 18 -5.00 -1.67 13.21
N ILE A 19 -5.48 -1.21 12.06
CA ILE A 19 -4.83 -1.47 10.76
C ILE A 19 -3.45 -0.80 10.70
N GLU A 20 -3.33 0.45 11.11
CA GLU A 20 -2.05 1.17 11.10
C GLU A 20 -1.01 0.51 12.04
N ALA A 21 -1.41 0.11 13.24
CA ALA A 21 -0.55 -0.61 14.18
C ALA A 21 -0.12 -1.96 13.62
N PHE A 22 -1.06 -2.73 13.07
CA PHE A 22 -0.78 -3.99 12.40
C PHE A 22 0.20 -3.82 11.23
N ALA A 23 0.01 -2.80 10.40
CA ALA A 23 0.88 -2.51 9.26
C ALA A 23 2.31 -2.17 9.71
N ALA A 24 2.48 -1.41 10.79
CA ALA A 24 3.79 -1.09 11.37
C ALA A 24 4.49 -2.35 11.91
N ASP A 25 3.76 -3.23 12.57
CA ASP A 25 4.28 -4.52 13.05
C ASP A 25 4.65 -5.44 11.88
N PHE A 26 3.81 -5.50 10.86
CA PHE A 26 4.05 -6.27 9.66
C PHE A 26 5.32 -5.79 8.93
N ALA A 27 5.50 -4.45 8.79
CA ALA A 27 6.70 -3.87 8.21
C ALA A 27 7.98 -4.37 8.92
N ARG A 28 7.98 -4.37 10.25
CA ARG A 28 9.11 -4.91 11.04
C ARG A 28 9.33 -6.40 10.79
N LYS A 29 8.26 -7.21 10.75
CA LYS A 29 8.35 -8.66 10.52
C LYS A 29 8.95 -9.03 9.17
N VAL A 30 8.64 -8.27 8.11
CA VAL A 30 9.22 -8.49 6.77
C VAL A 30 10.55 -7.80 6.59
N GLY A 31 11.10 -7.15 7.63
CA GLY A 31 12.39 -6.47 7.58
C GLY A 31 12.38 -5.15 6.81
N TYR A 32 11.22 -4.58 6.54
CA TYR A 32 11.11 -3.28 5.89
C TYR A 32 11.55 -2.16 6.82
N ARG A 33 12.34 -1.23 6.30
CA ARG A 33 12.73 0.01 6.98
C ARG A 33 12.16 1.21 6.23
N PRO A 34 11.74 2.27 6.94
CA PRO A 34 11.27 3.49 6.30
C PRO A 34 12.23 3.98 5.22
N GLY A 35 11.69 4.28 4.05
CA GLY A 35 12.47 4.70 2.88
C GLY A 35 13.17 3.60 2.07
N ALA A 36 13.17 2.34 2.52
CA ALA A 36 13.74 1.22 1.77
C ALA A 36 12.92 0.88 0.51
N GLU A 37 13.50 0.16 -0.44
CA GLU A 37 12.79 -0.34 -1.63
C GLU A 37 11.69 -1.33 -1.26
N LEU A 38 10.61 -1.36 -2.04
CA LEU A 38 9.44 -2.22 -1.79
C LEU A 38 9.44 -3.49 -2.65
N GLU A 39 10.17 -3.50 -3.75
CA GLU A 39 10.29 -4.67 -4.62
C GLU A 39 10.77 -5.92 -3.86
N PRO A 40 11.77 -5.84 -2.95
CA PRO A 40 12.18 -6.99 -2.14
C PRO A 40 11.07 -7.51 -1.23
N VAL A 41 10.23 -6.62 -0.68
CA VAL A 41 9.08 -7.00 0.15
C VAL A 41 8.03 -7.73 -0.69
N VAL A 42 7.69 -7.18 -1.86
CA VAL A 42 6.75 -7.80 -2.80
C VAL A 42 7.23 -9.20 -3.20
N ALA A 43 8.52 -9.34 -3.57
CA ALA A 43 9.12 -10.63 -3.92
C ALA A 43 9.11 -11.63 -2.75
N GLN A 44 9.43 -11.16 -1.53
CA GLN A 44 9.39 -11.98 -0.32
C GLN A 44 7.98 -12.51 -0.04
N LEU A 45 6.95 -11.74 -0.37
CA LEU A 45 5.54 -12.15 -0.22
C LEU A 45 5.06 -13.05 -1.37
N GLY A 46 5.87 -13.27 -2.38
CA GLY A 46 5.53 -14.09 -3.55
C GLY A 46 4.82 -13.33 -4.66
N GLY A 47 4.90 -12.00 -4.63
CA GLY A 47 4.33 -11.11 -5.64
C GLY A 47 5.35 -10.61 -6.66
N ARG A 48 4.85 -9.90 -7.66
CA ARG A 48 5.65 -9.13 -8.62
C ARG A 48 4.93 -7.85 -9.02
N ILE A 49 5.70 -6.85 -9.42
CA ILE A 49 5.19 -5.56 -9.94
C ILE A 49 5.26 -5.61 -11.46
N ILE A 50 4.17 -5.22 -12.10
CA ILE A 50 4.03 -5.14 -13.55
C ILE A 50 3.70 -3.69 -13.92
N TYR A 51 4.59 -3.06 -14.69
CA TYR A 51 4.34 -1.73 -15.21
C TYR A 51 3.54 -1.81 -16.51
N GLN A 52 2.49 -1.00 -16.59
CA GLN A 52 1.56 -0.99 -17.72
C GLN A 52 1.61 0.35 -18.45
N THR A 53 1.66 0.29 -19.76
CA THR A 53 1.48 1.46 -20.63
C THR A 53 0.03 1.93 -20.62
N LEU A 54 -0.23 3.13 -21.15
CA LEU A 54 -1.61 3.63 -21.35
C LEU A 54 -2.45 2.68 -22.22
N ALA A 55 -1.83 2.03 -23.22
CA ALA A 55 -2.50 1.06 -24.08
C ALA A 55 -2.92 -0.20 -23.33
N ASP A 56 -2.07 -0.68 -22.40
CA ASP A 56 -2.39 -1.84 -21.56
C ASP A 56 -3.52 -1.52 -20.59
N LEU A 57 -3.50 -0.33 -20.00
CA LEU A 57 -4.54 0.17 -19.09
C LEU A 57 -5.91 0.27 -19.78
N SER A 58 -5.95 0.68 -21.06
CA SER A 58 -7.19 0.75 -21.82
C SER A 58 -7.80 -0.64 -22.11
N ARG A 59 -6.96 -1.68 -22.18
CA ARG A 59 -7.39 -3.07 -22.44
C ARG A 59 -7.80 -3.82 -21.16
N SER A 60 -7.29 -3.44 -20.01
CA SER A 60 -7.55 -4.11 -18.74
C SER A 60 -7.54 -3.11 -17.55
N PRO A 61 -8.51 -2.16 -17.54
CA PRO A 61 -8.49 -1.05 -16.59
C PRO A 61 -8.87 -1.43 -15.15
N GLU A 62 -9.37 -2.64 -14.94
CA GLU A 62 -10.24 -2.93 -13.80
C GLU A 62 -9.52 -3.32 -12.50
N ALA A 63 -8.26 -3.76 -12.55
CA ALA A 63 -7.57 -4.25 -11.36
C ALA A 63 -6.20 -3.58 -11.16
N SER A 64 -5.92 -3.16 -9.94
CA SER A 64 -4.59 -2.73 -9.50
C SER A 64 -3.79 -3.88 -8.89
N ILE A 65 -4.47 -4.90 -8.36
CA ILE A 65 -3.87 -6.14 -7.89
C ILE A 65 -4.70 -7.34 -8.34
N ARG A 66 -4.01 -8.43 -8.68
CA ARG A 66 -4.58 -9.75 -8.86
C ARG A 66 -3.87 -10.74 -7.95
N VAL A 67 -4.62 -11.39 -7.10
CA VAL A 67 -4.13 -12.46 -6.22
C VAL A 67 -4.64 -13.78 -6.78
N PHE A 68 -3.74 -14.64 -7.21
CA PHE A 68 -4.04 -15.94 -7.80
C PHE A 68 -4.11 -17.06 -6.75
N GLY A 69 -3.48 -16.84 -5.61
CA GLY A 69 -3.38 -17.79 -4.52
C GLY A 69 -2.38 -17.31 -3.46
N ASP A 70 -2.17 -18.10 -2.43
CA ASP A 70 -1.17 -17.82 -1.43
C ASP A 70 0.22 -17.70 -2.07
N ARG A 71 0.95 -16.63 -1.71
CA ARG A 71 2.28 -16.30 -2.25
C ARG A 71 2.33 -16.21 -3.78
N LYS A 72 1.22 -15.77 -4.40
CA LYS A 72 1.15 -15.59 -5.85
C LYS A 72 0.22 -14.45 -6.22
N PHE A 73 0.78 -13.26 -6.41
CA PHE A 73 0.02 -12.07 -6.80
C PHE A 73 0.80 -11.13 -7.72
N GLU A 74 0.10 -10.27 -8.40
CA GLU A 74 0.63 -9.27 -9.32
C GLU A 74 0.05 -7.90 -8.99
N ILE A 75 0.93 -6.90 -8.85
CA ILE A 75 0.59 -5.49 -8.68
C ILE A 75 0.80 -4.79 -10.02
N TYR A 76 -0.19 -4.06 -10.47
CA TYR A 76 -0.17 -3.36 -11.76
C TYR A 76 -0.05 -1.86 -11.54
N LEU A 77 1.06 -1.27 -12.00
CA LEU A 77 1.31 0.17 -11.91
C LEU A 77 1.39 0.80 -13.30
N PRO A 78 0.89 2.05 -13.45
CA PRO A 78 1.17 2.81 -14.67
C PRO A 78 2.66 3.11 -14.80
N ASP A 79 3.20 3.05 -16.00
CA ASP A 79 4.62 3.32 -16.29
C ASP A 79 4.98 4.82 -16.31
N TYR A 80 3.99 5.70 -16.16
CA TYR A 80 4.13 7.16 -16.25
C TYR A 80 3.97 7.89 -14.90
N THR A 81 3.97 7.19 -13.78
CA THR A 81 3.86 7.79 -12.43
C THR A 81 5.22 8.04 -11.77
N SER A 82 5.25 8.85 -10.72
CA SER A 82 6.47 9.13 -9.97
C SER A 82 6.79 8.02 -8.98
N GLY A 83 8.08 7.84 -8.68
CA GLY A 83 8.55 6.83 -7.73
C GLY A 83 7.91 6.95 -6.33
N GLU A 84 7.69 8.17 -5.82
CA GLU A 84 7.03 8.38 -4.53
C GLU A 84 5.57 7.94 -4.53
N ARG A 85 4.86 8.21 -5.65
CA ARG A 85 3.48 7.77 -5.85
C ARG A 85 3.39 6.27 -6.01
N ASP A 86 4.31 5.68 -6.76
CA ASP A 86 4.38 4.23 -6.97
C ASP A 86 4.62 3.51 -5.65
N ARG A 87 5.48 4.03 -4.78
CA ARG A 87 5.72 3.47 -3.44
C ARG A 87 4.45 3.39 -2.60
N PHE A 88 3.67 4.48 -2.57
CA PHE A 88 2.39 4.49 -1.86
C PHE A 88 1.41 3.48 -2.48
N SER A 89 1.33 3.44 -3.80
CA SER A 89 0.50 2.47 -4.53
C SER A 89 0.92 1.02 -4.24
N VAL A 90 2.21 0.70 -4.27
CA VAL A 90 2.70 -0.64 -3.93
C VAL A 90 2.33 -1.02 -2.49
N ALA A 91 2.53 -0.13 -1.53
CA ALA A 91 2.17 -0.39 -0.13
C ALA A 91 0.64 -0.56 0.05
N HIS A 92 -0.16 0.19 -0.70
CA HIS A 92 -1.61 0.04 -0.76
C HIS A 92 -2.02 -1.34 -1.29
N GLU A 93 -1.40 -1.81 -2.36
CA GLU A 93 -1.68 -3.14 -2.93
C GLU A 93 -1.21 -4.27 -2.01
N ILE A 94 -0.08 -4.10 -1.31
CA ILE A 94 0.31 -5.02 -0.23
C ILE A 94 -0.79 -5.06 0.85
N GLY A 95 -1.39 -3.92 1.17
CA GLY A 95 -2.53 -3.83 2.08
C GLY A 95 -3.72 -4.69 1.63
N HIS A 96 -4.09 -4.62 0.36
CA HIS A 96 -5.13 -5.50 -0.19
C HIS A 96 -4.77 -6.98 -0.05
N TYR A 97 -3.53 -7.36 -0.36
CA TYR A 97 -3.07 -8.73 -0.22
C TYR A 97 -3.13 -9.21 1.24
N ILE A 98 -2.63 -8.42 2.17
CA ILE A 98 -2.50 -8.83 3.58
C ILE A 98 -3.81 -8.77 4.35
N LEU A 99 -4.66 -7.76 4.09
CA LEU A 99 -5.92 -7.56 4.84
C LEU A 99 -7.11 -8.32 4.23
N HIS A 100 -7.19 -8.39 2.92
CA HIS A 100 -8.43 -8.79 2.24
C HIS A 100 -8.35 -10.19 1.61
N TYR A 101 -7.17 -10.61 1.11
CA TYR A 101 -7.03 -11.93 0.53
C TYR A 101 -7.30 -13.07 1.54
N PRO A 102 -6.84 -13.01 2.81
CA PRO A 102 -7.15 -14.07 3.78
C PRO A 102 -8.65 -14.25 4.05
N LEU A 103 -9.44 -13.19 3.87
CA LEU A 103 -10.91 -13.23 4.03
C LEU A 103 -11.59 -13.87 2.82
N ALA A 104 -11.05 -13.63 1.62
CA ALA A 104 -11.57 -14.23 0.39
C ALA A 104 -11.26 -15.72 0.31
N ASN A 105 -10.03 -16.10 0.69
CA ASN A 105 -9.49 -17.48 0.61
C ASN A 105 -9.68 -18.12 -0.77
N GLU A 106 -9.72 -17.32 -1.81
CA GLU A 106 -9.87 -17.68 -3.22
C GLU A 106 -9.27 -16.57 -4.10
N PRO A 107 -9.00 -16.79 -5.39
CA PRO A 107 -8.46 -15.76 -6.27
C PRO A 107 -9.24 -14.44 -6.16
N MET A 108 -8.51 -13.33 -5.96
CA MET A 108 -9.09 -12.04 -5.63
C MET A 108 -8.51 -10.93 -6.51
N ILE A 109 -9.35 -9.92 -6.79
CA ILE A 109 -8.94 -8.65 -7.37
C ILE A 109 -9.38 -7.49 -6.49
N ALA A 110 -8.60 -6.40 -6.52
CA ALA A 110 -9.05 -5.10 -6.04
C ALA A 110 -9.07 -4.11 -7.21
N ALA A 111 -10.03 -3.19 -7.17
CA ALA A 111 -10.23 -2.21 -8.22
C ALA A 111 -9.15 -1.12 -8.16
N ARG A 112 -8.79 -0.57 -9.32
CA ARG A 112 -7.81 0.53 -9.42
C ARG A 112 -8.29 1.83 -8.80
N PHE A 113 -9.60 2.05 -8.78
CA PHE A 113 -10.23 3.28 -8.30
C PHE A 113 -11.44 2.97 -7.44
N GLY A 114 -11.58 3.69 -6.36
CA GLY A 114 -12.73 3.57 -5.49
C GLY A 114 -12.60 4.43 -4.23
N SER A 115 -13.73 4.66 -3.58
CA SER A 115 -13.83 5.32 -2.28
C SER A 115 -14.56 4.44 -1.27
N THR A 116 -14.42 3.13 -1.41
CA THR A 116 -15.06 2.15 -0.54
C THR A 116 -14.27 1.91 0.74
N ARG A 117 -14.86 1.25 1.69
CA ARG A 117 -14.20 0.84 2.94
C ARG A 117 -12.94 0.02 2.68
N VAL A 118 -12.95 -0.86 1.69
CA VAL A 118 -11.81 -1.68 1.26
C VAL A 118 -10.62 -0.80 0.89
N GLU A 119 -10.85 0.28 0.13
CA GLU A 119 -9.82 1.23 -0.29
C GLU A 119 -9.29 2.04 0.91
N TRP A 120 -10.15 2.43 1.84
CA TRP A 120 -9.71 3.11 3.06
C TRP A 120 -8.80 2.23 3.91
N GLU A 121 -9.15 0.97 4.08
CA GLU A 121 -8.33 0.00 4.83
C GLU A 121 -6.95 -0.18 4.19
N ALA A 122 -6.87 -0.31 2.88
CA ALA A 122 -5.61 -0.39 2.15
C ALA A 122 -4.78 0.90 2.28
N ASN A 123 -5.42 2.08 2.26
CA ASN A 123 -4.76 3.37 2.52
C ASN A 123 -4.21 3.48 3.94
N TRP A 124 -4.97 3.05 4.94
CA TRP A 124 -4.51 3.03 6.34
C TRP A 124 -3.34 2.06 6.53
N PHE A 125 -3.40 0.90 5.88
CA PHE A 125 -2.29 -0.04 5.86
C PHE A 125 -1.04 0.61 5.25
N ALA A 126 -1.14 1.21 4.07
CA ALA A 126 -0.03 1.89 3.41
C ALA A 126 0.60 2.99 4.27
N ALA A 127 -0.24 3.81 4.91
CA ALA A 127 0.24 4.88 5.80
C ALA A 127 0.98 4.32 7.02
N GLY A 128 0.45 3.31 7.69
CA GLY A 128 1.08 2.66 8.84
C GLY A 128 2.36 1.90 8.47
N PHE A 129 2.37 1.26 7.30
CA PHE A 129 3.51 0.51 6.79
C PHE A 129 4.68 1.42 6.41
N LEU A 130 4.42 2.45 5.59
CA LEU A 130 5.46 3.37 5.10
C LEU A 130 5.91 4.37 6.16
N MET A 131 4.99 4.81 7.01
CA MET A 131 5.20 5.88 8.00
C MET A 131 4.72 5.44 9.38
N PRO A 132 5.38 4.44 10.02
CA PRO A 132 5.03 3.98 11.37
C PRO A 132 4.99 5.15 12.34
N GLU A 133 3.95 5.22 13.19
CA GLU A 133 3.69 6.38 14.05
C GLU A 133 4.89 6.78 14.92
N ALA A 134 5.51 5.82 15.60
CA ALA A 134 6.64 6.12 16.50
C ALA A 134 7.81 6.77 15.75
N GLU A 135 8.19 6.23 14.58
CA GLU A 135 9.26 6.80 13.77
C GLU A 135 8.83 8.13 13.14
N PHE A 136 7.56 8.26 12.73
CA PHE A 136 7.05 9.51 12.17
C PHE A 136 7.10 10.64 13.18
N ARG A 137 6.62 10.43 14.41
CA ARG A 137 6.70 11.42 15.49
C ARG A 137 8.14 11.84 15.78
N LYS A 138 9.07 10.88 15.80
CA LYS A 138 10.50 11.16 15.99
C LYS A 138 11.09 11.99 14.87
N GLN A 139 10.79 11.69 13.61
CA GLN A 139 11.28 12.47 12.47
C GLN A 139 10.61 13.84 12.40
N PHE A 140 9.33 13.94 12.72
CA PHE A 140 8.62 15.21 12.78
C PHE A 140 9.24 16.16 13.82
N ALA A 141 9.60 15.64 15.00
CA ALA A 141 10.28 16.41 16.05
C ALA A 141 11.69 16.86 15.64
N ARG A 142 12.41 16.07 14.85
CA ARG A 142 13.75 16.42 14.30
C ARG A 142 13.72 17.45 13.19
N HIS A 143 12.58 17.59 12.51
CA HIS A 143 12.39 18.49 11.38
C HIS A 143 11.26 19.50 11.66
N PRO A 144 11.36 20.35 12.71
CA PRO A 144 10.29 21.26 13.09
C PRO A 144 9.93 22.17 11.91
N LYS A 145 8.64 22.23 11.56
CA LYS A 145 8.11 23.02 10.44
C LYS A 145 8.66 22.64 9.05
N ASN A 146 9.33 21.50 8.91
CA ASN A 146 9.91 21.06 7.64
C ASN A 146 9.30 19.68 7.22
N ILE A 147 8.06 19.72 6.76
CA ILE A 147 7.37 18.50 6.28
C ILE A 147 8.10 17.85 5.10
N ALA A 148 8.80 18.62 4.27
CA ALA A 148 9.58 18.08 3.17
C ALA A 148 10.78 17.24 3.65
N GLY A 149 11.40 17.61 4.77
CA GLY A 149 12.44 16.81 5.42
C GLY A 149 11.91 15.48 5.94
N VAL A 150 10.73 15.52 6.57
CA VAL A 150 10.02 14.30 7.02
C VAL A 150 9.66 13.40 5.83
N ALA A 151 9.04 13.98 4.80
CA ALA A 151 8.65 13.26 3.59
C ALA A 151 9.85 12.54 2.92
N ARG A 152 11.01 13.20 2.87
CA ARG A 152 12.24 12.64 2.33
C ARG A 152 12.74 11.41 3.08
N HIS A 153 12.66 11.45 4.43
CA HIS A 153 13.06 10.30 5.25
C HIS A 153 12.25 9.03 4.91
N PHE A 154 10.94 9.18 4.70
CA PHE A 154 10.05 8.08 4.36
C PHE A 154 9.96 7.80 2.85
N ARG A 155 10.58 8.65 2.02
CA ARG A 155 10.46 8.62 0.55
C ARG A 155 8.99 8.61 0.10
N VAL A 156 8.22 9.51 0.64
CA VAL A 156 6.81 9.74 0.29
C VAL A 156 6.62 11.19 -0.18
N SER A 157 5.50 11.48 -0.82
CA SER A 157 5.19 12.86 -1.20
C SER A 157 4.97 13.76 0.03
N ALA A 158 5.23 15.06 -0.12
CA ALA A 158 4.93 16.04 0.93
C ALA A 158 3.43 16.02 1.32
N ALA A 159 2.55 15.77 0.36
CA ALA A 159 1.12 15.62 0.60
C ALA A 159 0.81 14.42 1.50
N ALA A 160 1.44 13.26 1.25
CA ALA A 160 1.28 12.07 2.08
C ALA A 160 1.81 12.29 3.50
N ALA A 161 2.98 12.90 3.65
CA ALA A 161 3.54 13.25 4.96
C ALA A 161 2.67 14.28 5.72
N THR A 162 2.10 15.26 5.02
CA THR A 162 1.17 16.23 5.62
C THR A 162 -0.12 15.53 6.10
N ALA A 163 -0.69 14.66 5.28
CA ALA A 163 -1.87 13.89 5.66
C ALA A 163 -1.59 13.00 6.89
N ARG A 164 -0.40 12.39 6.94
CA ARG A 164 0.02 11.59 8.10
C ARG A 164 0.19 12.45 9.35
N ALA A 165 0.82 13.61 9.25
CA ALA A 165 1.00 14.53 10.37
C ALA A 165 -0.34 15.00 10.95
N LYS A 166 -1.30 15.34 10.10
CA LYS A 166 -2.68 15.68 10.51
C LYS A 166 -3.38 14.50 11.18
N ALA A 167 -3.26 13.32 10.63
CA ALA A 167 -3.87 12.11 11.20
C ALA A 167 -3.29 11.72 12.58
N LEU A 168 -2.10 12.23 12.91
CA LEU A 168 -1.41 12.03 14.19
C LEU A 168 -1.49 13.25 15.12
N ASP A 169 -2.32 14.25 14.79
CA ASP A 169 -2.50 15.49 15.54
C ASP A 169 -1.18 16.26 15.77
N LEU A 170 -0.32 16.30 14.75
CA LEU A 170 0.97 17.01 14.76
C LEU A 170 0.92 18.32 13.98
N LEU A 171 -0.13 18.56 13.21
CA LEU A 171 -0.43 19.77 12.44
C LEU A 171 -1.88 20.19 12.66
#